data_cff87b6ed2c29b15abc4753999415e46
#
_entry.id   cff87b6ed2c29b15abc4753999415e46
#
_cell.length_a   1.000
_cell.length_b   1.000
_cell.length_c   1.000
_cell.angle_alpha   90.00
_cell.angle_beta   90.00
_cell.angle_gamma   90.00
#
_symmetry.space_group_name_H-M   'P 1'
#
loop_
_entity.id
_entity.type
_entity.pdbx_description
1 polymer ?
#
loop_
_entity_poly.entity_id
_entity_poly.type
_entity_poly.pdbx_seq_one_letter_code
_entity_poly.pdbx_strand_id
1 'polypeptide(L)'
;MKRKTIALIAVVVLIVGFIFLISADRYRNAVYWIEEEGKCFGKATPYLDEFPFIIELFDPGFVSYAYAGEAMSDGHYDEAIELLKPLADKNYRDSVQMLEHCIEQLGKSTD
;
A
#
# COMPACT_ATOMS: atom_id res chain seq x y z
N MET A 1 -12.01 -3.40 39.58
CA MET A 1 -11.81 -2.39 38.55
C MET A 1 -12.93 -1.37 38.60
N LYS A 2 -12.59 -0.10 38.54
CA LYS A 2 -13.58 0.97 38.68
C LYS A 2 -14.35 1.13 37.34
N ARG A 3 -15.62 1.53 37.45
CA ARG A 3 -16.50 1.75 36.27
C ARG A 3 -15.89 2.68 35.24
N LYS A 4 -15.18 3.73 35.66
CA LYS A 4 -14.53 4.68 34.76
C LYS A 4 -13.44 4.03 33.91
N THR A 5 -12.69 3.10 34.47
CA THR A 5 -11.64 2.37 33.76
C THR A 5 -12.26 1.45 32.69
N ILE A 6 -13.34 0.74 33.03
CA ILE A 6 -14.04 -0.14 32.13
C ILE A 6 -14.63 0.67 30.96
N ALA A 7 -15.25 1.82 31.27
CA ALA A 7 -15.83 2.71 30.27
C ALA A 7 -14.74 3.24 29.32
N LEU A 8 -13.59 3.61 29.84
CA LEU A 8 -12.46 4.10 29.05
C LEU A 8 -11.93 3.01 28.11
N ILE A 9 -11.77 1.79 28.62
CA ILE A 9 -11.34 0.65 27.81
C ILE A 9 -12.35 0.38 26.69
N ALA A 10 -13.65 0.41 27.00
CA ALA A 10 -14.70 0.21 26.00
C ALA A 10 -14.64 1.26 24.90
N VAL A 11 -14.44 2.53 25.23
CA VAL A 11 -14.32 3.61 24.26
C VAL A 11 -13.09 3.41 23.38
N VAL A 12 -11.94 3.04 23.97
CA VAL A 12 -10.70 2.78 23.20
C VAL A 12 -10.91 1.63 22.22
N VAL A 13 -11.55 0.54 22.66
CA VAL A 13 -11.83 -0.63 21.80
C VAL A 13 -12.73 -0.22 20.63
N LEU A 14 -13.76 0.60 20.87
CA LEU A 14 -14.65 1.08 19.83
C LEU A 14 -13.90 1.95 18.81
N ILE A 15 -13.03 2.84 19.29
CA ILE A 15 -12.23 3.71 18.40
C ILE A 15 -11.28 2.86 17.54
N VAL A 16 -10.59 1.91 18.14
CA VAL A 16 -9.67 1.03 17.42
C VAL A 16 -10.43 0.21 16.37
N GLY A 17 -11.59 -0.36 16.77
CA GLY A 17 -12.44 -1.11 15.84
C GLY A 17 -12.91 -0.26 14.67
N PHE A 18 -13.28 1.00 14.93
CA PHE A 18 -13.72 1.93 13.89
C PHE A 18 -12.58 2.25 12.91
N ILE A 19 -11.36 2.47 13.44
CA ILE A 19 -10.17 2.71 12.62
C ILE A 19 -9.88 1.50 11.73
N PHE A 20 -10.00 0.28 12.26
CA PHE A 20 -9.82 -0.94 11.47
C PHE A 20 -10.86 -1.07 10.36
N LEU A 21 -12.13 -0.73 10.63
CA LEU A 21 -13.19 -0.75 9.62
C LEU A 21 -12.94 0.25 8.51
N ILE A 22 -12.53 1.47 8.86
CA ILE A 22 -12.18 2.49 7.88
C ILE A 22 -10.98 2.03 7.04
N SER A 23 -9.96 1.46 7.68
CA SER A 23 -8.77 0.98 7.00
C SER A 23 -9.09 -0.17 6.05
N ALA A 24 -9.98 -1.09 6.45
CA ALA A 24 -10.42 -2.18 5.58
C ALA A 24 -11.16 -1.65 4.35
N ASP A 25 -12.01 -0.64 4.51
CA ASP A 25 -12.71 0.00 3.41
C ASP A 25 -11.72 0.70 2.46
N ARG A 26 -10.75 1.42 2.99
CA ARG A 26 -9.70 2.07 2.22
C ARG A 26 -8.88 1.05 1.44
N TYR A 27 -8.50 -0.05 2.08
CA TYR A 27 -7.76 -1.14 1.44
C TYR A 27 -8.56 -1.72 0.27
N ARG A 28 -9.83 -2.00 0.46
CA ARG A 28 -10.69 -2.55 -0.61
C ARG A 28 -10.80 -1.60 -1.80
N ASN A 29 -10.93 -0.29 -1.53
CA ASN A 29 -10.98 0.71 -2.61
C ASN A 29 -9.66 0.77 -3.37
N ALA A 30 -8.53 0.72 -2.67
CA ALA A 30 -7.21 0.71 -3.31
C ALA A 30 -7.02 -0.52 -4.18
N VAL A 31 -7.39 -1.70 -3.67
CA VAL A 31 -7.33 -2.96 -4.42
C VAL A 31 -8.21 -2.88 -5.67
N TYR A 32 -9.40 -2.30 -5.56
CA TYR A 32 -10.30 -2.12 -6.70
C TYR A 32 -9.62 -1.34 -7.84
N TRP A 33 -8.99 -0.22 -7.52
CA TRP A 33 -8.33 0.59 -8.54
C TRP A 33 -7.13 -0.10 -9.18
N ILE A 34 -6.46 -0.97 -8.44
CA ILE A 34 -5.28 -1.70 -8.95
C ILE A 34 -5.70 -2.94 -9.72
N GLU A 35 -6.61 -3.74 -9.19
CA GLU A 35 -6.97 -5.06 -9.78
C GLU A 35 -8.14 -4.99 -10.75
N GLU A 36 -9.22 -4.29 -10.38
CA GLU A 36 -10.43 -4.26 -11.20
C GLU A 36 -10.36 -3.22 -12.32
N GLU A 37 -9.82 -2.04 -12.04
CA GLU A 37 -9.71 -0.95 -13.01
C GLU A 37 -8.39 -0.96 -13.80
N GLY A 38 -7.51 -1.91 -13.52
CA GLY A 38 -6.31 -2.09 -14.32
C GLY A 38 -5.13 -1.19 -13.94
N LYS A 39 -4.66 -1.33 -12.72
CA LYS A 39 -3.43 -0.69 -12.23
C LYS A 39 -3.46 0.84 -12.21
N CYS A 40 -4.57 1.39 -11.76
CA CYS A 40 -4.71 2.83 -11.54
C CYS A 40 -4.10 3.22 -10.21
N PHE A 41 -2.76 3.13 -10.10
CA PHE A 41 -2.04 3.35 -8.84
C PHE A 41 -2.23 4.76 -8.29
N GLY A 42 -2.25 5.77 -9.15
CA GLY A 42 -2.45 7.14 -8.73
C GLY A 42 -3.81 7.40 -8.09
N LYS A 43 -4.81 6.57 -8.40
CA LYS A 43 -6.14 6.63 -7.77
C LYS A 43 -6.22 5.77 -6.53
N ALA A 44 -5.35 4.77 -6.41
CA ALA A 44 -5.31 3.88 -5.25
C ALA A 44 -4.58 4.49 -4.06
N THR A 45 -3.46 5.17 -4.29
CA THR A 45 -2.59 5.66 -3.23
C THR A 45 -3.25 6.65 -2.26
N PRO A 46 -4.18 7.55 -2.67
CA PRO A 46 -4.87 8.42 -1.71
C PRO A 46 -5.62 7.66 -0.61
N TYR A 47 -6.10 6.44 -0.91
CA TYR A 47 -6.78 5.61 0.09
C TYR A 47 -5.84 5.05 1.14
N LEU A 48 -4.52 5.08 0.89
CA LEU A 48 -3.51 4.49 1.76
C LEU A 48 -2.86 5.50 2.71
N ASP A 49 -3.15 6.79 2.54
CA ASP A 49 -2.43 7.86 3.24
C ASP A 49 -2.85 8.02 4.71
N GLU A 50 -4.07 7.63 5.09
CA GLU A 50 -4.56 7.85 6.45
C GLU A 50 -4.01 6.85 7.47
N PHE A 51 -4.08 5.56 7.16
CA PHE A 51 -3.69 4.50 8.09
C PHE A 51 -2.84 3.43 7.39
N PRO A 52 -1.69 3.82 6.80
CA PRO A 52 -0.89 2.86 6.02
C PRO A 52 -0.37 1.70 6.87
N PHE A 53 -0.02 1.94 8.14
CA PHE A 53 0.50 0.90 9.02
C PHE A 53 -0.56 -0.17 9.33
N ILE A 54 -1.84 0.19 9.36
CA ILE A 54 -2.93 -0.78 9.57
C ILE A 54 -3.17 -1.58 8.29
N ILE A 55 -3.10 -0.95 7.14
CA ILE A 55 -3.21 -1.64 5.85
C ILE A 55 -2.09 -2.67 5.69
N GLU A 56 -0.88 -2.34 6.16
CA GLU A 56 0.24 -3.29 6.18
C GLU A 56 -0.04 -4.53 7.05
N LEU A 57 -0.90 -4.41 8.08
CA LEU A 57 -1.32 -5.56 8.86
C LEU A 57 -2.26 -6.49 8.07
N PHE A 58 -3.09 -5.93 7.20
CA PHE A 58 -3.99 -6.71 6.34
C PHE A 58 -3.23 -7.40 5.19
N ASP A 59 -2.31 -6.68 4.59
CA ASP A 59 -1.59 -7.16 3.40
C ASP A 59 -0.17 -6.57 3.41
N PRO A 60 0.79 -7.25 4.07
CA PRO A 60 2.16 -6.76 4.14
C PRO A 60 2.79 -6.57 2.76
N GLY A 61 3.30 -5.36 2.52
CA GLY A 61 3.90 -4.98 1.26
C GLY A 61 2.97 -4.24 0.31
N PHE A 62 1.66 -4.20 0.59
CA PHE A 62 0.69 -3.58 -0.31
C PHE A 62 0.92 -2.07 -0.48
N VAL A 63 1.22 -1.36 0.60
CA VAL A 63 1.45 0.09 0.55
C VAL A 63 2.67 0.40 -0.32
N SER A 64 3.78 -0.31 -0.11
CA SER A 64 4.98 -0.15 -0.93
C SER A 64 4.72 -0.49 -2.39
N TYR A 65 3.95 -1.55 -2.64
CA TYR A 65 3.55 -1.98 -3.98
C TYR A 65 2.78 -0.87 -4.71
N ALA A 66 1.80 -0.28 -4.04
CA ALA A 66 0.98 0.77 -4.64
C ALA A 66 1.80 2.03 -4.94
N TYR A 67 2.66 2.45 -4.00
CA TYR A 67 3.52 3.61 -4.22
C TYR A 67 4.58 3.36 -5.30
N ALA A 68 5.09 2.13 -5.40
CA ALA A 68 6.00 1.74 -6.48
C ALA A 68 5.31 1.88 -7.84
N GLY A 69 4.07 1.41 -7.94
CA GLY A 69 3.28 1.53 -9.16
C GLY A 69 3.04 2.99 -9.55
N GLU A 70 2.75 3.85 -8.57
CA GLU A 70 2.58 5.28 -8.80
C GLU A 70 3.89 5.91 -9.30
N ALA A 71 5.01 5.59 -8.66
CA ALA A 71 6.33 6.08 -9.08
C ALA A 71 6.65 5.67 -10.51
N MET A 72 6.34 4.42 -10.89
CA MET A 72 6.50 3.95 -12.27
C MET A 72 5.66 4.78 -13.24
N SER A 73 4.42 5.05 -12.89
CA SER A 73 3.51 5.83 -13.74
C SER A 73 4.02 7.26 -13.95
N ASP A 74 4.72 7.80 -12.96
CA ASP A 74 5.30 9.14 -13.01
C ASP A 74 6.69 9.17 -13.64
N GLY A 75 7.23 8.02 -14.03
CA GLY A 75 8.56 7.91 -14.61
C GLY A 75 9.70 7.93 -13.59
N HIS A 76 9.38 7.84 -12.31
CA HIS A 76 10.37 7.79 -11.22
C HIS A 76 10.84 6.37 -10.97
N TYR A 77 11.54 5.79 -11.95
CA TYR A 77 11.94 4.38 -11.94
C TYR A 77 12.94 4.04 -10.84
N ASP A 78 13.84 4.96 -10.50
CA ASP A 78 14.80 4.78 -9.41
C ASP A 78 14.09 4.62 -8.05
N GLU A 79 13.10 5.45 -7.78
CA GLU A 79 12.28 5.37 -6.58
C GLU A 79 11.47 4.08 -6.54
N ALA A 80 10.87 3.71 -7.67
CA ALA A 80 10.11 2.47 -7.79
C ALA A 80 10.99 1.25 -7.52
N ILE A 81 12.22 1.23 -8.02
CA ILE A 81 13.18 0.14 -7.80
C ILE A 81 13.44 -0.05 -6.30
N GLU A 82 13.66 1.03 -5.57
CA GLU A 82 13.91 0.95 -4.12
C GLU A 82 12.72 0.33 -3.38
N LEU A 83 11.50 0.66 -3.79
CA LEU A 83 10.29 0.11 -3.18
C LEU A 83 10.05 -1.34 -3.58
N LEU A 84 10.41 -1.71 -4.81
CA LEU A 84 10.13 -3.04 -5.36
C LEU A 84 11.13 -4.12 -4.94
N LYS A 85 12.37 -3.76 -4.64
CA LYS A 85 13.39 -4.76 -4.30
C LYS A 85 12.97 -5.70 -3.17
N PRO A 86 12.53 -5.21 -1.99
CA PRO A 86 12.10 -6.12 -0.93
C PRO A 86 10.86 -6.94 -1.29
N LEU A 87 9.98 -6.38 -2.12
CA LEU A 87 8.77 -7.08 -2.57
C LEU A 87 9.10 -8.19 -3.56
N ALA A 88 10.03 -7.94 -4.47
CA ALA A 88 10.49 -8.93 -5.44
C ALA A 88 11.18 -10.11 -4.75
N ASP A 89 11.93 -9.86 -3.68
CA ASP A 89 12.58 -10.90 -2.88
C ASP A 89 11.57 -11.87 -2.29
N LYS A 90 10.37 -11.39 -2.00
CA LYS A 90 9.25 -12.18 -1.45
C LYS A 90 8.31 -12.69 -2.55
N ASN A 91 8.58 -12.35 -3.78
CA ASN A 91 7.72 -12.67 -4.93
C ASN A 91 6.29 -12.14 -4.73
N TYR A 92 6.18 -10.93 -4.18
CA TYR A 92 4.89 -10.29 -3.90
C TYR A 92 4.21 -9.86 -5.20
N ARG A 93 3.00 -10.36 -5.45
CA ARG A 93 2.20 -10.05 -6.66
C ARG A 93 3.09 -10.10 -7.91
N ASP A 94 3.05 -9.06 -8.75
CA ASP A 94 3.88 -8.96 -9.95
C ASP A 94 5.11 -8.05 -9.76
N SER A 95 5.60 -7.94 -8.52
CA SER A 95 6.71 -7.06 -8.18
C SER A 95 8.01 -7.40 -8.93
N VAL A 96 8.25 -8.68 -9.21
CA VAL A 96 9.44 -9.10 -9.97
C VAL A 96 9.39 -8.51 -11.39
N GLN A 97 8.24 -8.63 -12.07
CA GLN A 97 8.06 -8.09 -13.42
C GLN A 97 8.13 -6.57 -13.43
N MET A 98 7.55 -5.93 -12.42
CA MET A 98 7.61 -4.47 -12.27
C MET A 98 9.05 -4.00 -12.07
N LEU A 99 9.81 -4.69 -11.24
CA LEU A 99 11.21 -4.37 -10.98
C LEU A 99 12.04 -4.50 -12.26
N GLU A 100 11.87 -5.59 -13.01
CA GLU A 100 12.56 -5.79 -14.28
C GLU A 100 12.25 -4.67 -15.28
N HIS A 101 10.98 -4.28 -15.36
CA HIS A 101 10.55 -3.19 -16.21
C HIS A 101 11.23 -1.87 -15.83
N CYS A 102 11.29 -1.56 -14.53
CA CYS A 102 11.92 -0.33 -14.05
C CYS A 102 13.41 -0.30 -14.37
N ILE A 103 14.11 -1.42 -14.19
CA ILE A 103 15.54 -1.53 -14.49
C ILE A 103 15.76 -1.31 -15.98
N GLU A 104 14.93 -1.90 -16.82
CA GLU A 104 15.01 -1.73 -18.28
C GLU A 104 14.80 -0.27 -18.68
N GLN A 105 13.78 0.38 -18.14
CA GLN A 105 13.47 1.78 -18.48
C GLN A 105 14.58 2.72 -17.99
N LEU A 106 15.13 2.48 -16.82
CA LEU A 106 16.22 3.29 -16.28
C LEU A 106 17.48 3.15 -17.13
N GLY A 107 17.77 1.93 -17.62
CA GLY A 107 18.88 1.68 -18.54
C GLY A 107 18.71 2.43 -19.84
N LYS A 108 17.50 2.50 -20.38
CA LYS A 108 17.21 3.26 -21.61
C LYS A 108 17.39 4.75 -21.42
N SER A 109 17.10 5.29 -20.22
CA SER A 109 17.23 6.71 -19.92
C SER A 109 18.67 7.18 -19.88
N THR A 110 19.62 6.27 -19.60
CA THR A 110 21.05 6.61 -19.48
C THR A 110 21.78 6.48 -20.80
N ASP A 111 21.17 5.91 -21.80
CA ASP A 111 21.68 5.79 -23.15
C ASP A 111 21.30 7.00 -24.00
#